data_e1b5b4070228a94173c0b86231509f1b
#
_entry.id   e1b5b4070228a94173c0b86231509f1b
#
_cell.length_a   1.000
_cell.length_b   1.000
_cell.length_c   1.000
_cell.angle_alpha   90.00
_cell.angle_beta   90.00
_cell.angle_gamma   90.00
#
_symmetry.space_group_name_H-M   'P 1'
#
loop_
_entity.id
_entity.type
_entity.pdbx_description
1 polymer ?
#
loop_
_entity_poly.entity_id
_entity_poly.type
_entity_poly.pdbx_seq_one_letter_code
_entity_poly.pdbx_strand_id
1 'polypeptide(L)'
;MPQLSTHEAMVWEQFQKGLSTTEIAEQSVEEDWSPAYVSRVLNRARKKIAKALNDQANSHRLDVESLLDYKGILIGFDYQANAQVYIVFTMKLGVIVWYKHDSYAGKLCPECPKEAECRDTLDTIMEEYSITLRPDEEQLPMTQQSIAIFNKLAAKEIPRYKRKES
;
A
#
# COMPACT_ATOMS: atom_id res chain seq x y z
N MET A 1 -12.65 1.16 8.71
CA MET A 1 -11.56 2.00 8.24
C MET A 1 -10.64 2.34 9.39
N PRO A 2 -9.32 2.11 9.30
CA PRO A 2 -8.43 2.46 10.38
C PRO A 2 -8.33 3.96 10.49
N GLN A 3 -8.41 4.45 11.71
CA GLN A 3 -8.29 5.88 11.94
C GLN A 3 -6.95 6.14 12.60
N LEU A 4 -6.00 6.64 11.83
CA LEU A 4 -4.70 6.99 12.35
C LEU A 4 -4.76 8.35 13.05
N SER A 5 -4.03 8.46 14.16
CA SER A 5 -3.84 9.76 14.79
C SER A 5 -2.96 10.63 13.89
N THR A 6 -2.91 11.93 14.18
CA THR A 6 -2.07 12.86 13.42
C THR A 6 -0.60 12.40 13.38
N HIS A 7 -0.05 12.00 14.53
CA HIS A 7 1.33 11.54 14.59
C HIS A 7 1.52 10.23 13.83
N GLU A 8 0.57 9.30 13.95
CA GLU A 8 0.63 8.03 13.21
C GLU A 8 0.61 8.26 11.71
N ALA A 9 -0.26 9.15 11.23
CA ALA A 9 -0.34 9.46 9.81
C ALA A 9 0.94 10.11 9.29
N MET A 10 1.48 11.06 10.03
CA MET A 10 2.74 11.75 9.66
C MET A 10 3.91 10.77 9.57
N VAL A 11 4.05 9.92 10.58
CA VAL A 11 5.15 8.94 10.61
C VAL A 11 4.98 7.92 9.50
N TRP A 12 3.78 7.42 9.29
CA TRP A 12 3.50 6.46 8.22
C TRP A 12 3.85 7.03 6.85
N GLU A 13 3.40 8.26 6.57
CA GLU A 13 3.67 8.92 5.30
C GLU A 13 5.16 9.05 5.03
N GLN A 14 5.92 9.54 6.01
CA GLN A 14 7.35 9.73 5.85
C GLN A 14 8.10 8.42 5.71
N PHE A 15 7.66 7.40 6.45
CA PHE A 15 8.25 6.07 6.34
C PHE A 15 8.05 5.49 4.94
N GLN A 16 6.88 5.68 4.35
CA GLN A 16 6.62 5.20 2.99
C GLN A 16 7.38 5.99 1.92
N LYS A 17 7.81 7.20 2.24
CA LYS A 17 8.70 7.98 1.35
C LYS A 17 10.15 7.57 1.45
N GLY A 18 10.47 6.58 2.27
CA GLY A 18 11.81 6.01 2.36
C GLY A 18 12.65 6.51 3.54
N LEU A 19 12.05 7.27 4.45
CA LEU A 19 12.78 7.76 5.63
C LEU A 19 12.79 6.69 6.73
N SER A 20 13.94 6.48 7.34
CA SER A 20 14.06 5.63 8.52
C SER A 20 13.48 6.32 9.75
N THR A 21 13.26 5.56 10.83
CA THR A 21 12.75 6.14 12.07
C THR A 21 13.69 7.20 12.63
N THR A 22 15.00 7.01 12.47
CA THR A 22 16.00 8.00 12.88
C THR A 22 15.87 9.30 12.07
N GLU A 23 15.73 9.17 10.75
CA GLU A 23 15.58 10.32 9.87
C GLU A 23 14.29 11.09 10.13
N ILE A 24 13.19 10.36 10.40
CA ILE A 24 11.91 10.98 10.75
C ILE A 24 12.05 11.78 12.04
N ALA A 25 12.72 11.21 13.04
CA ALA A 25 12.94 11.90 14.31
C ALA A 25 13.81 13.15 14.13
N GLU A 26 14.83 13.08 13.30
CA GLU A 26 15.72 14.23 13.03
C GLU A 26 14.98 15.37 12.35
N GLN A 27 13.97 15.07 11.55
CA GLN A 27 13.17 16.08 10.85
C GLN A 27 12.09 16.70 11.73
N SER A 28 11.80 16.10 12.88
CA SER A 28 10.75 16.61 13.78
C SER A 28 11.31 17.65 14.77
N VAL A 29 11.92 18.69 14.24
CA VAL A 29 12.61 19.71 15.07
C VAL A 29 11.67 20.36 16.07
N GLU A 30 10.45 20.70 15.64
CA GLU A 30 9.49 21.36 16.51
C GLU A 30 8.89 20.43 17.57
N GLU A 31 8.65 19.18 17.22
CA GLU A 31 8.07 18.17 18.10
C GLU A 31 9.11 17.50 19.00
N ASP A 32 10.38 17.62 18.65
CA ASP A 32 11.49 17.01 19.41
C ASP A 32 11.29 15.51 19.66
N TRP A 33 10.89 14.78 18.61
CA TRP A 33 10.67 13.34 18.71
C TRP A 33 11.98 12.59 18.75
N SER A 34 12.05 11.56 19.61
CA SER A 34 13.18 10.63 19.62
C SER A 34 12.93 9.52 18.60
N PRO A 35 14.00 8.84 18.13
CA PRO A 35 13.81 7.66 17.27
C PRO A 35 12.96 6.58 17.93
N ALA A 36 13.10 6.40 19.24
CA ALA A 36 12.30 5.42 19.99
C ALA A 36 10.81 5.77 19.96
N TYR A 37 10.49 7.06 20.10
CA TYR A 37 9.10 7.52 20.01
C TYR A 37 8.55 7.26 18.61
N VAL A 38 9.31 7.61 17.55
CA VAL A 38 8.91 7.39 16.16
C VAL A 38 8.66 5.90 15.90
N SER A 39 9.53 5.03 16.41
CA SER A 39 9.34 3.57 16.28
C SER A 39 8.04 3.10 16.93
N ARG A 40 7.71 3.63 18.11
CA ARG A 40 6.46 3.28 18.78
C ARG A 40 5.24 3.75 18.00
N VAL A 41 5.30 4.97 17.47
CA VAL A 41 4.21 5.54 16.66
C VAL A 41 4.02 4.73 15.38
N LEU A 42 5.11 4.41 14.70
CA LEU A 42 5.08 3.59 13.49
C LEU A 42 4.47 2.22 13.78
N ASN A 43 4.86 1.60 14.89
CA ASN A 43 4.35 0.29 15.27
C ASN A 43 2.84 0.33 15.54
N ARG A 44 2.34 1.41 16.17
CA ARG A 44 0.90 1.57 16.38
C ARG A 44 0.16 1.73 15.05
N ALA A 45 0.71 2.54 14.13
CA ALA A 45 0.12 2.71 12.81
C ALA A 45 0.06 1.38 12.07
N ARG A 46 1.17 0.65 12.06
CA ARG A 46 1.27 -0.65 11.41
C ARG A 46 0.23 -1.64 11.93
N LYS A 47 0.04 -1.69 13.24
CA LYS A 47 -0.93 -2.62 13.85
C LYS A 47 -2.36 -2.28 13.44
N LYS A 48 -2.71 -0.99 13.41
CA LYS A 48 -4.04 -0.55 12.98
C LYS A 48 -4.29 -0.90 11.52
N ILE A 49 -3.28 -0.67 10.68
CA ILE A 49 -3.35 -0.97 9.24
C ILE A 49 -3.48 -2.48 9.04
N ALA A 50 -2.64 -3.28 9.71
CA ALA A 50 -2.69 -4.73 9.61
C ALA A 50 -4.07 -5.27 9.97
N LYS A 51 -4.66 -4.75 11.04
CA LYS A 51 -6.01 -5.16 11.45
C LYS A 51 -7.03 -4.84 10.37
N ALA A 52 -6.97 -3.64 9.79
CA ALA A 52 -7.90 -3.24 8.74
C ALA A 52 -7.76 -4.10 7.49
N LEU A 53 -6.53 -4.42 7.09
CA LEU A 53 -6.29 -5.30 5.95
C LEU A 53 -6.84 -6.70 6.20
N ASN A 54 -6.59 -7.26 7.38
CA ASN A 54 -7.11 -8.57 7.75
C ASN A 54 -8.64 -8.59 7.84
N ASP A 55 -9.25 -7.53 8.35
CA ASP A 55 -10.71 -7.42 8.43
C ASP A 55 -11.32 -7.47 7.03
N GLN A 56 -10.72 -6.77 6.08
CA GLN A 56 -11.19 -6.81 4.68
C GLN A 56 -10.99 -8.18 4.05
N ALA A 57 -9.86 -8.83 4.31
CA ALA A 57 -9.62 -10.18 3.82
C ALA A 57 -10.67 -11.15 4.35
N ASN A 58 -11.02 -11.04 5.62
CA ASN A 58 -12.04 -11.88 6.24
C ASN A 58 -13.42 -11.61 5.64
N SER A 59 -13.75 -10.34 5.40
CA SER A 59 -15.04 -9.95 4.79
C SER A 59 -15.21 -10.53 3.40
N HIS A 60 -14.13 -10.63 2.64
CA HIS A 60 -14.13 -11.18 1.29
C HIS A 60 -13.81 -12.67 1.26
N ARG A 61 -13.64 -13.31 2.40
CA ARG A 61 -13.33 -14.74 2.53
C ARG A 61 -12.09 -15.14 1.75
N LEU A 62 -11.06 -14.29 1.82
CA LEU A 62 -9.81 -14.54 1.11
C LEU A 62 -8.92 -15.49 1.91
N ASP A 63 -8.16 -16.29 1.17
CA ASP A 63 -7.03 -17.01 1.74
C ASP A 63 -5.82 -16.06 1.71
N VAL A 64 -5.30 -15.70 2.89
CA VAL A 64 -4.21 -14.73 2.98
C VAL A 64 -2.89 -15.42 2.62
N GLU A 65 -2.24 -14.93 1.56
CA GLU A 65 -0.94 -15.43 1.14
C GLU A 65 0.22 -14.68 1.77
N SER A 66 0.09 -13.35 1.85
CA SER A 66 1.11 -12.47 2.42
C SER A 66 0.49 -11.25 3.06
N LEU A 67 0.93 -10.93 4.26
CA LEU A 67 0.61 -9.67 4.89
C LEU A 67 1.91 -8.88 5.04
N LEU A 68 2.05 -7.84 4.21
CA LEU A 68 3.23 -6.97 4.22
C LEU A 68 2.84 -5.66 4.93
N ASP A 69 2.67 -5.75 6.24
CA ASP A 69 2.06 -4.70 7.03
C ASP A 69 2.85 -3.39 7.08
N TYR A 70 4.20 -3.45 7.01
CA TYR A 70 5.01 -2.24 6.90
C TYR A 70 4.88 -1.57 5.53
N LYS A 71 4.33 -2.27 4.55
CA LYS A 71 4.12 -1.76 3.19
C LYS A 71 2.65 -1.47 2.92
N GLY A 72 1.78 -1.71 3.90
CA GLY A 72 0.36 -1.42 3.77
C GLY A 72 -0.38 -2.25 2.74
N ILE A 73 0.11 -3.46 2.43
CA ILE A 73 -0.51 -4.34 1.44
C ILE A 73 -0.66 -5.76 1.98
N LEU A 74 -1.81 -6.36 1.67
CA LEU A 74 -2.08 -7.77 1.90
C LEU A 74 -2.37 -8.41 0.55
N ILE A 75 -1.80 -9.58 0.31
CA ILE A 75 -2.04 -10.37 -0.91
C ILE A 75 -2.78 -11.63 -0.50
N GLY A 76 -3.91 -11.87 -1.12
CA GLY A 76 -4.72 -13.04 -0.85
C GLY A 76 -5.26 -13.65 -2.12
N PHE A 77 -6.01 -14.73 -1.96
CA PHE A 77 -6.63 -15.44 -3.08
C PHE A 77 -8.10 -15.67 -2.79
N ASP A 78 -8.94 -15.37 -3.77
CA ASP A 78 -10.37 -15.61 -3.72
C ASP A 78 -10.68 -16.84 -4.56
N TYR A 79 -10.97 -17.96 -3.90
CA TYR A 79 -11.22 -19.22 -4.59
C TYR A 79 -12.53 -19.22 -5.38
N GLN A 80 -13.50 -18.42 -4.94
CA GLN A 80 -14.78 -18.31 -5.63
C GLN A 80 -14.63 -17.56 -6.95
N ALA A 81 -13.88 -16.47 -6.94
CA ALA A 81 -13.58 -15.70 -8.14
C ALA A 81 -12.39 -16.26 -8.92
N ASN A 82 -11.66 -17.19 -8.33
CA ASN A 82 -10.44 -17.77 -8.88
C ASN A 82 -9.44 -16.68 -9.28
N ALA A 83 -9.18 -15.75 -8.37
CA ALA A 83 -8.33 -14.60 -8.64
C ALA A 83 -7.51 -14.21 -7.41
N GLN A 84 -6.31 -13.73 -7.67
CA GLN A 84 -5.50 -13.10 -6.65
C GLN A 84 -6.08 -11.72 -6.34
N VAL A 85 -6.04 -11.32 -5.07
CA VAL A 85 -6.62 -10.06 -4.60
C VAL A 85 -5.56 -9.29 -3.82
N TYR A 86 -5.47 -8.00 -4.11
CA TYR A 86 -4.61 -7.08 -3.38
C TYR A 86 -5.48 -6.18 -2.51
N ILE A 87 -5.12 -6.06 -1.24
CA ILE A 87 -5.76 -5.14 -0.32
C ILE A 87 -4.71 -4.14 0.14
N VAL A 88 -4.94 -2.85 -0.12
CA VAL A 88 -3.95 -1.79 0.14
C VAL A 88 -4.58 -0.72 0.99
N PHE A 89 -3.87 -0.31 2.04
CA PHE A 89 -4.28 0.83 2.84
C PHE A 89 -3.85 2.14 2.16
N THR A 90 -4.80 3.08 1.99
CA THR A 90 -4.46 4.43 1.56
C THR A 90 -5.05 5.42 2.56
N MET A 91 -4.36 6.53 2.77
CA MET A 91 -4.86 7.58 3.66
C MET A 91 -5.97 8.38 2.98
N LYS A 92 -5.87 8.57 1.68
CA LYS A 92 -6.84 9.34 0.91
C LYS A 92 -8.14 8.59 0.65
N LEU A 93 -8.04 7.31 0.26
CA LEU A 93 -9.19 6.52 -0.19
C LEU A 93 -9.58 5.40 0.77
N GLY A 94 -8.85 5.24 1.89
CA GLY A 94 -9.07 4.16 2.82
C GLY A 94 -8.50 2.84 2.34
N VAL A 95 -9.11 1.74 2.73
CA VAL A 95 -8.65 0.41 2.35
C VAL A 95 -9.25 0.04 1.00
N ILE A 96 -8.39 -0.28 0.05
CA ILE A 96 -8.75 -0.62 -1.33
C ILE A 96 -8.64 -2.12 -1.52
N VAL A 97 -9.66 -2.72 -2.12
CA VAL A 97 -9.67 -4.15 -2.49
C VAL A 97 -9.59 -4.21 -4.01
N TRP A 98 -8.55 -4.85 -4.53
CA TRP A 98 -8.30 -4.89 -5.97
C TRP A 98 -8.11 -6.33 -6.44
N TYR A 99 -9.00 -6.78 -7.31
CA TYR A 99 -8.91 -8.11 -7.91
C TYR A 99 -8.00 -8.06 -9.13
N LYS A 100 -7.04 -8.97 -9.19
CA LYS A 100 -6.16 -9.10 -10.34
C LYS A 100 -6.95 -9.68 -11.50
N HIS A 101 -6.98 -8.97 -12.61
CA HIS A 101 -7.67 -9.43 -13.81
C HIS A 101 -6.99 -8.85 -15.05
N ASP A 102 -7.13 -9.55 -16.17
CA ASP A 102 -6.58 -9.09 -17.44
C ASP A 102 -7.56 -8.18 -18.17
N SER A 103 -8.85 -8.42 -17.97
CA SER A 103 -9.91 -7.58 -18.51
C SER A 103 -11.13 -7.70 -17.61
N TYR A 104 -11.97 -6.67 -17.63
CA TYR A 104 -13.21 -6.66 -16.86
C TYR A 104 -14.36 -7.05 -17.76
N ALA A 105 -15.03 -8.17 -17.48
CA ALA A 105 -16.15 -8.68 -18.26
C ALA A 105 -15.86 -8.74 -19.77
N GLY A 106 -14.62 -9.08 -20.11
CA GLY A 106 -14.18 -9.15 -21.50
C GLY A 106 -13.88 -7.80 -22.14
N LYS A 107 -14.00 -6.70 -21.41
CA LYS A 107 -13.73 -5.36 -21.92
C LYS A 107 -12.37 -4.85 -21.47
N LEU A 108 -11.64 -4.20 -22.37
CA LEU A 108 -10.39 -3.53 -22.05
C LEU A 108 -10.67 -2.28 -21.22
N CYS A 109 -9.67 -1.82 -20.47
CA CYS A 109 -9.83 -0.67 -19.57
C CYS A 109 -10.40 0.59 -20.25
N PRO A 110 -9.99 0.97 -21.46
CA PRO A 110 -10.56 2.16 -22.11
C PRO A 110 -12.07 2.08 -22.34
N GLU A 111 -12.64 0.88 -22.38
CA GLU A 111 -14.06 0.64 -22.55
C GLU A 111 -14.78 0.37 -21.24
N CYS A 112 -14.04 0.26 -20.14
CA CYS A 112 -14.60 -0.06 -18.83
C CYS A 112 -15.22 1.19 -18.20
N PRO A 113 -16.46 1.12 -17.70
CA PRO A 113 -17.10 2.29 -17.06
C PRO A 113 -16.40 2.73 -15.77
N LYS A 114 -15.52 1.88 -15.21
CA LYS A 114 -14.77 2.19 -13.99
C LYS A 114 -13.36 2.70 -14.25
N GLU A 115 -13.00 2.97 -15.49
CA GLU A 115 -11.62 3.36 -15.82
C GLU A 115 -11.13 4.58 -15.01
N ALA A 116 -11.93 5.64 -14.94
CA ALA A 116 -11.55 6.85 -14.22
C ALA A 116 -11.30 6.57 -12.73
N GLU A 117 -12.17 5.77 -12.12
CA GLU A 117 -12.06 5.37 -10.73
C GLU A 117 -10.82 4.52 -10.46
N CYS A 118 -10.55 3.57 -11.35
CA CYS A 118 -9.37 2.72 -11.26
C CYS A 118 -8.10 3.56 -11.42
N ARG A 119 -8.09 4.50 -12.36
CA ARG A 119 -6.94 5.38 -12.58
C ARG A 119 -6.66 6.23 -11.34
N ASP A 120 -7.68 6.82 -10.74
CA ASP A 120 -7.54 7.62 -9.53
C ASP A 120 -6.98 6.77 -8.37
N THR A 121 -7.47 5.56 -8.22
CA THR A 121 -7.02 4.64 -7.19
C THR A 121 -5.53 4.29 -7.37
N LEU A 122 -5.12 3.92 -8.57
CA LEU A 122 -3.73 3.57 -8.85
C LEU A 122 -2.80 4.77 -8.67
N ASP A 123 -3.22 5.95 -9.12
CA ASP A 123 -2.43 7.17 -8.95
C ASP A 123 -2.25 7.51 -7.47
N THR A 124 -3.29 7.32 -6.66
CA THR A 124 -3.23 7.54 -5.22
C THR A 124 -2.22 6.59 -4.56
N ILE A 125 -2.26 5.31 -4.92
CA ILE A 125 -1.32 4.32 -4.39
C ILE A 125 0.12 4.68 -4.77
N MET A 126 0.35 5.05 -6.02
CA MET A 126 1.69 5.43 -6.48
C MET A 126 2.21 6.65 -5.72
N GLU A 127 1.36 7.64 -5.50
CA GLU A 127 1.74 8.85 -4.77
C GLU A 127 2.06 8.55 -3.31
N GLU A 128 1.18 7.85 -2.61
CA GLU A 128 1.36 7.58 -1.18
C GLU A 128 2.54 6.67 -0.88
N TYR A 129 2.85 5.74 -1.77
CA TYR A 129 3.91 4.77 -1.55
C TYR A 129 5.18 5.04 -2.37
N SER A 130 5.24 6.19 -3.04
CA SER A 130 6.40 6.61 -3.83
C SER A 130 6.79 5.57 -4.89
N ILE A 131 5.79 5.09 -5.60
CA ILE A 131 5.96 4.12 -6.68
C ILE A 131 5.91 4.84 -8.01
N THR A 132 6.87 4.55 -8.89
CA THR A 132 6.91 5.13 -10.24
C THR A 132 6.92 4.02 -11.27
N LEU A 133 6.31 4.31 -12.41
CA LEU A 133 6.33 3.41 -13.57
C LEU A 133 7.40 3.87 -14.56
N ARG A 134 8.04 2.90 -15.22
CA ARG A 134 8.93 3.21 -16.32
C ARG A 134 8.11 3.65 -17.52
N PRO A 135 8.72 4.40 -18.50
CA PRO A 135 7.98 4.83 -19.70
C PRO A 135 7.31 3.68 -20.46
N ASP A 136 7.94 2.51 -20.53
CA ASP A 136 7.35 1.33 -21.17
C ASP A 136 6.13 0.82 -20.39
N GLU A 137 6.19 0.88 -19.06
CA GLU A 137 5.07 0.46 -18.21
C GLU A 137 3.88 1.41 -18.31
N GLU A 138 4.13 2.69 -18.51
CA GLU A 138 3.07 3.69 -18.70
C GLU A 138 2.25 3.46 -19.96
N GLN A 139 2.81 2.75 -20.93
CA GLN A 139 2.12 2.40 -22.17
C GLN A 139 1.27 1.15 -22.07
N LEU A 140 1.37 0.41 -20.97
CA LEU A 140 0.61 -0.82 -20.77
C LEU A 140 -0.87 -0.52 -20.49
N PRO A 141 -1.77 -1.45 -20.79
CA PRO A 141 -3.15 -1.36 -20.34
C PRO A 141 -3.20 -1.24 -18.80
N MET A 142 -4.25 -0.60 -18.29
CA MET A 142 -4.39 -0.34 -16.86
C MET A 142 -4.33 -1.62 -16.01
N THR A 143 -4.90 -2.72 -16.48
CA THR A 143 -4.84 -4.00 -15.78
C THR A 143 -3.41 -4.47 -15.58
N GLN A 144 -2.56 -4.29 -16.58
CA GLN A 144 -1.15 -4.66 -16.48
C GLN A 144 -0.36 -3.65 -15.68
N GLN A 145 -0.71 -2.35 -15.77
CA GLN A 145 -0.11 -1.35 -14.90
C GLN A 145 -0.39 -1.64 -13.43
N SER A 146 -1.60 -2.08 -13.10
CA SER A 146 -1.97 -2.41 -11.73
C SER A 146 -1.09 -3.54 -11.19
N ILE A 147 -0.84 -4.56 -11.99
CA ILE A 147 0.04 -5.67 -11.59
C ILE A 147 1.46 -5.16 -11.33
N ALA A 148 1.99 -4.31 -12.20
CA ALA A 148 3.31 -3.73 -12.01
C ALA A 148 3.38 -2.89 -10.74
N ILE A 149 2.37 -2.08 -10.47
CA ILE A 149 2.30 -1.23 -9.28
C ILE A 149 2.30 -2.08 -8.01
N PHE A 150 1.44 -3.10 -7.93
CA PHE A 150 1.35 -3.93 -6.74
C PHE A 150 2.62 -4.77 -6.53
N ASN A 151 3.23 -5.26 -7.60
CA ASN A 151 4.51 -5.97 -7.50
C ASN A 151 5.63 -5.07 -6.99
N LYS A 152 5.68 -3.83 -7.46
CA LYS A 152 6.67 -2.85 -6.98
C LYS A 152 6.45 -2.52 -5.50
N LEU A 153 5.20 -2.37 -5.09
CA LEU A 153 4.88 -2.13 -3.68
C LEU A 153 5.29 -3.32 -2.81
N ALA A 154 4.99 -4.54 -3.24
CA ALA A 154 5.34 -5.74 -2.50
C ALA A 154 6.86 -5.94 -2.40
N ALA A 155 7.60 -5.55 -3.44
CA ALA A 155 9.05 -5.69 -3.49
C ALA A 155 9.81 -4.52 -2.88
N LYS A 156 9.10 -3.45 -2.48
CA LYS A 156 9.73 -2.23 -1.97
C LYS A 156 10.56 -2.52 -0.71
N GLU A 157 11.77 -1.98 -0.67
CA GLU A 157 12.62 -2.12 0.51
C GLU A 157 12.11 -1.27 1.67
N ILE A 158 12.22 -1.81 2.86
CA ILE A 158 11.84 -1.10 4.09
C ILE A 158 13.10 -0.51 4.70
N PRO A 159 13.18 0.82 4.89
CA PRO A 159 14.41 1.49 5.33
C PRO A 159 15.06 0.88 6.57
N ARG A 160 14.25 0.45 7.54
CA ARG A 160 14.77 -0.09 8.79
C ARG A 160 15.57 -1.39 8.64
N TYR A 161 15.37 -2.13 7.55
CA TYR A 161 16.08 -3.40 7.35
C TYR A 161 17.44 -3.22 6.71
N LYS A 162 17.70 -2.11 6.08
CA LYS A 162 18.99 -1.83 5.44
C LYS A 162 20.14 -1.73 6.45
N ARG A 163 19.83 -1.46 7.71
CA ARG A 163 20.84 -1.29 8.75
C ARG A 163 21.45 -2.58 9.24
N LYS A 164 20.80 -3.70 9.01
CA LYS A 164 21.26 -4.98 9.53
C LYS A 164 22.43 -5.56 8.75
N GLU A 165 22.75 -4.96 7.64
CA GLU A 165 23.79 -5.45 6.74
C GLU A 165 25.16 -4.79 6.94
N SER A 166 25.26 -3.86 7.86
CA SER A 166 26.49 -3.14 8.12
C SER A 166 27.51 -3.98 8.87
#